data_504980cd8687d8e4577ab29e54eb296c
#
_entry.id   504980cd8687d8e4577ab29e54eb296c
#
_cell.length_a   1.000
_cell.length_b   1.000
_cell.length_c   1.000
_cell.angle_alpha   90.00
_cell.angle_beta   90.00
_cell.angle_gamma   90.00
#
_symmetry.space_group_name_H-M   'P 1'
#
loop_
_entity.id
_entity.type
_entity.pdbx_description
1 polymer ?
#
loop_
_entity_poly.entity_id
_entity_poly.type
_entity_poly.pdbx_seq_one_letter_code
_entity_poly.pdbx_strand_id
1 'polypeptide(L)'
;MQFKRQGRRVQVLAYRGYDKEKRRAIVKMMGSIDVYSYEPSDGLIENLTDEEKTELQSYIETERQAAEKRSRVYYAKSAASRIVEVADTIKAGDFEPSEAWAADTWAAGLALSAGVALL
;
A
#
# COMPACT_ATOMS: atom_id res chain seq x y z
N MET A 1 9.34 1.47 -18.78
CA MET A 1 7.86 1.58 -18.75
C MET A 1 7.42 2.83 -18.00
N GLN A 2 6.20 3.27 -18.24
CA GLN A 2 5.59 4.38 -17.50
C GLN A 2 4.34 3.87 -16.77
N PHE A 3 4.12 4.44 -15.59
CA PHE A 3 2.97 4.12 -14.75
C PHE A 3 2.22 5.42 -14.46
N LYS A 4 0.98 5.53 -14.94
CA LYS A 4 0.16 6.73 -14.77
C LYS A 4 -1.11 6.42 -14.01
N ARG A 5 -1.28 7.05 -12.85
CA ARG A 5 -2.50 6.88 -12.06
C ARG A 5 -3.66 7.64 -12.70
N GLN A 6 -4.77 6.94 -12.89
CA GLN A 6 -6.05 7.52 -13.28
C GLN A 6 -7.15 6.95 -12.39
N GLY A 7 -7.60 7.76 -11.44
CA GLY A 7 -8.62 7.34 -10.48
C GLY A 7 -8.18 6.11 -9.68
N ARG A 8 -8.94 5.04 -9.77
CA ARG A 8 -8.68 3.77 -9.07
C ARG A 8 -7.69 2.86 -9.81
N ARG A 9 -7.26 3.22 -10.99
CA ARG A 9 -6.39 2.39 -11.80
C ARG A 9 -5.07 3.09 -12.11
N VAL A 10 -4.02 2.28 -12.28
CA VAL A 10 -2.74 2.75 -12.79
C VAL A 10 -2.56 2.19 -14.19
N GLN A 11 -2.44 3.06 -15.17
CA GLN A 11 -2.17 2.68 -16.56
C GLN A 11 -0.70 2.26 -16.69
N VAL A 12 -0.49 1.14 -17.37
CA VAL A 12 0.84 0.61 -17.66
C VAL A 12 1.15 0.87 -19.14
N LEU A 13 2.17 1.68 -19.38
CA LEU A 13 2.57 2.09 -20.72
C LEU A 13 3.98 1.57 -21.01
N ALA A 14 4.18 1.00 -22.17
CA ALA A 14 5.45 0.44 -22.58
C ALA A 14 5.99 1.13 -23.83
N TYR A 15 7.31 1.27 -23.88
CA TYR A 15 8.01 1.78 -25.07
C TYR A 15 7.98 0.72 -26.17
N ARG A 16 7.58 1.13 -27.38
CA ARG A 16 7.46 0.24 -28.55
C ARG A 16 8.13 0.79 -29.80
N GLY A 17 9.23 1.51 -29.64
CA GLY A 17 10.03 2.01 -30.73
C GLY A 17 10.00 3.53 -30.86
N TYR A 18 10.47 3.99 -31.99
CA TYR A 18 10.62 5.42 -32.30
C TYR A 18 10.00 5.76 -33.65
N ASP A 19 9.15 6.77 -33.66
CA ASP A 19 8.55 7.30 -34.89
C ASP A 19 9.45 8.42 -35.46
N LYS A 20 10.15 8.11 -36.53
CA LYS A 20 11.09 9.04 -37.17
C LYS A 20 10.41 10.24 -37.81
N GLU A 21 9.18 10.07 -38.30
CA GLU A 21 8.42 11.14 -38.93
C GLU A 21 7.97 12.17 -37.91
N LYS A 22 7.42 11.70 -36.79
CA LYS A 22 6.96 12.54 -35.66
C LYS A 22 8.07 12.91 -34.70
N ARG A 23 9.26 12.32 -34.84
CA ARG A 23 10.43 12.52 -33.95
C ARG A 23 10.13 12.29 -32.48
N ARG A 24 9.41 11.22 -32.18
CA ARG A 24 9.04 10.87 -30.78
C ARG A 24 9.00 9.37 -30.56
N ALA A 25 9.14 8.98 -29.30
CA ALA A 25 8.99 7.60 -28.88
C ALA A 25 7.54 7.14 -29.08
N ILE A 26 7.39 5.88 -29.50
CA ILE A 26 6.09 5.22 -29.56
C ILE A 26 5.86 4.58 -28.20
N VAL A 27 4.84 5.04 -27.51
CA VAL A 27 4.43 4.52 -26.20
C VAL A 27 3.03 3.95 -26.35
N LYS A 28 2.88 2.68 -25.97
CA LYS A 28 1.62 1.95 -26.08
C LYS A 28 1.09 1.61 -24.71
N MET A 29 -0.21 1.83 -24.49
CA MET A 29 -0.88 1.37 -23.27
C MET A 29 -1.05 -0.14 -23.33
N MET A 30 -0.45 -0.85 -22.37
CA MET A 30 -0.46 -2.31 -22.28
C MET A 30 -1.64 -2.83 -21.46
N GLY A 31 -2.14 -2.04 -20.56
CA GLY A 31 -3.22 -2.37 -19.65
C GLY A 31 -3.18 -1.51 -18.40
N SER A 32 -3.78 -2.01 -17.34
CA SER A 32 -3.83 -1.29 -16.06
C SER A 32 -3.82 -2.25 -14.88
N ILE A 33 -3.52 -1.73 -13.70
CA ILE A 33 -3.63 -2.44 -12.44
C ILE A 33 -4.52 -1.65 -11.48
N ASP A 34 -5.20 -2.35 -10.57
CA ASP A 34 -5.99 -1.71 -9.52
C ASP A 34 -5.05 -1.15 -8.45
N VAL A 35 -5.30 0.09 -7.96
CA VAL A 35 -4.44 0.74 -6.97
C VAL A 35 -4.52 0.12 -5.58
N TYR A 36 -5.54 -0.67 -5.29
CA TYR A 36 -5.72 -1.30 -3.98
C TYR A 36 -5.36 -2.78 -3.98
N SER A 37 -5.89 -3.55 -4.95
CA SER A 37 -5.63 -4.99 -5.05
C SER A 37 -4.38 -5.34 -5.82
N TYR A 38 -3.88 -4.42 -6.65
CA TYR A 38 -2.78 -4.61 -7.61
C TYR A 38 -3.06 -5.71 -8.64
N GLU A 39 -4.33 -6.03 -8.86
CA GLU A 39 -4.72 -7.00 -9.88
C GLU A 39 -4.58 -6.39 -11.28
N PRO A 40 -3.94 -7.11 -12.21
CA PRO A 40 -3.78 -6.66 -13.57
C PRO A 40 -5.09 -6.78 -14.35
N SER A 41 -5.29 -5.91 -15.33
CA SER A 41 -6.35 -6.05 -16.32
C SER A 41 -6.09 -7.26 -17.22
N ASP A 42 -7.14 -7.76 -17.86
CA ASP A 42 -7.02 -8.91 -18.76
C ASP A 42 -6.01 -8.63 -19.89
N GLY A 43 -5.13 -9.58 -20.09
CA GLY A 43 -4.13 -9.51 -21.14
C GLY A 43 -2.91 -8.65 -20.84
N LEU A 44 -2.85 -7.94 -19.71
CA LEU A 44 -1.70 -7.09 -19.40
C LEU A 44 -0.40 -7.90 -19.34
N ILE A 45 -0.36 -8.94 -18.53
CA ILE A 45 0.85 -9.74 -18.30
C ILE A 45 1.32 -10.41 -19.61
N GLU A 46 0.38 -10.92 -20.39
CA GLU A 46 0.67 -11.64 -21.63
C GLU A 46 1.30 -10.75 -22.70
N ASN A 47 1.00 -9.44 -22.67
CA ASN A 47 1.50 -8.48 -23.65
C ASN A 47 2.84 -7.85 -23.26
N LEU A 48 3.37 -8.17 -22.09
CA LEU A 48 4.64 -7.63 -21.60
C LEU A 48 5.80 -8.58 -21.93
N THR A 49 6.97 -8.00 -22.17
CA THR A 49 8.22 -8.77 -22.22
C THR A 49 8.61 -9.22 -20.81
N ASP A 50 9.55 -10.16 -20.69
CA ASP A 50 10.02 -10.64 -19.38
C ASP A 50 10.66 -9.52 -18.56
N GLU A 51 11.41 -8.63 -19.20
CA GLU A 51 11.98 -7.45 -18.54
C GLU A 51 10.89 -6.50 -18.02
N GLU A 52 9.85 -6.28 -18.82
CA GLU A 52 8.71 -5.44 -18.44
C GLU A 52 7.89 -6.06 -17.31
N LYS A 53 7.73 -7.37 -17.30
CA LYS A 53 7.10 -8.08 -16.17
C LYS A 53 7.87 -7.87 -14.87
N THR A 54 9.19 -7.92 -14.93
CA THR A 54 10.05 -7.65 -13.77
C THR A 54 9.90 -6.21 -13.28
N GLU A 55 9.88 -5.24 -14.20
CA GLU A 55 9.63 -3.83 -13.84
C GLU A 55 8.26 -3.64 -13.20
N LEU A 56 7.23 -4.29 -13.73
CA LEU A 56 5.88 -4.23 -13.16
C LEU A 56 5.86 -4.79 -11.75
N GLN A 57 6.50 -5.93 -11.51
CA GLN A 57 6.58 -6.54 -10.18
C GLN A 57 7.33 -5.64 -9.19
N SER A 58 8.44 -5.03 -9.61
CA SER A 58 9.18 -4.07 -8.79
C SER A 58 8.33 -2.85 -8.43
N TYR A 59 7.58 -2.32 -9.39
CA TYR A 59 6.67 -1.21 -9.17
C TYR A 59 5.59 -1.57 -8.13
N ILE A 60 4.94 -2.72 -8.30
CA ILE A 60 3.89 -3.19 -7.39
C ILE A 60 4.46 -3.36 -5.97
N GLU A 61 5.62 -4.00 -5.85
CA GLU A 61 6.25 -4.23 -4.54
C GLU A 61 6.61 -2.91 -3.85
N THR A 62 7.19 -1.97 -4.59
CA THR A 62 7.51 -0.63 -4.07
C THR A 62 6.26 0.10 -3.60
N GLU A 63 5.17 0.06 -4.38
CA GLU A 63 3.90 0.69 -4.01
C GLU A 63 3.25 0.03 -2.80
N ARG A 64 3.31 -1.29 -2.69
CA ARG A 64 2.81 -2.02 -1.52
C ARG A 64 3.56 -1.61 -0.25
N GLN A 65 4.88 -1.58 -0.32
CA GLN A 65 5.71 -1.17 0.83
C GLN A 65 5.42 0.27 1.24
N ALA A 66 5.27 1.17 0.27
CA ALA A 66 4.91 2.56 0.53
C ALA A 66 3.52 2.68 1.18
N ALA A 67 2.54 1.90 0.70
CA ALA A 67 1.20 1.88 1.27
C ALA A 67 1.19 1.32 2.70
N GLU A 68 1.91 0.25 2.97
CA GLU A 68 2.06 -0.32 4.32
C GLU A 68 2.71 0.69 5.27
N LYS A 69 3.74 1.38 4.82
CA LYS A 69 4.40 2.42 5.61
C LYS A 69 3.44 3.56 5.94
N ARG A 70 2.65 4.03 4.96
CA ARG A 70 1.64 5.08 5.19
C ARG A 70 0.61 4.64 6.21
N SER A 71 0.13 3.39 6.11
CA SER A 71 -0.82 2.84 7.08
C SER A 71 -0.25 2.78 8.48
N ARG A 72 0.99 2.31 8.63
CA ARG A 72 1.67 2.26 9.93
C ARG A 72 1.83 3.65 10.53
N VAL A 73 2.23 4.63 9.74
CA VAL A 73 2.38 6.02 10.19
C VAL A 73 1.02 6.60 10.60
N TYR A 74 -0.02 6.33 9.82
CA TYR A 74 -1.39 6.76 10.15
C TYR A 74 -1.85 6.18 11.49
N TYR A 75 -1.68 4.88 11.73
CA TYR A 75 -2.02 4.24 12.99
C TYR A 75 -1.20 4.79 14.15
N ALA A 76 0.09 5.05 13.94
CA ALA A 76 0.93 5.64 14.96
C ALA A 76 0.45 7.04 15.36
N LYS A 77 0.11 7.88 14.37
CA LYS A 77 -0.40 9.24 14.62
C LYS A 77 -1.73 9.26 15.34
N SER A 78 -2.58 8.25 15.13
CA SER A 78 -3.91 8.16 15.73
C SER A 78 -3.96 7.29 16.99
N ALA A 79 -2.83 6.82 17.48
CA ALA A 79 -2.76 5.87 18.60
C ALA A 79 -3.46 6.40 19.86
N ALA A 80 -3.22 7.65 20.25
CA ALA A 80 -3.82 8.24 21.44
C ALA A 80 -5.35 8.25 21.36
N SER A 81 -5.91 8.71 20.23
CA SER A 81 -7.36 8.73 20.01
C SER A 81 -7.96 7.33 20.06
N ARG A 82 -7.28 6.35 19.48
CA ARG A 82 -7.74 4.95 19.48
C ARG A 82 -7.75 4.35 20.87
N ILE A 83 -6.75 4.65 21.67
CA ILE A 83 -6.69 4.19 23.07
C ILE A 83 -7.85 4.77 23.88
N VAL A 84 -8.15 6.05 23.71
CA VAL A 84 -9.29 6.70 24.36
C VAL A 84 -10.62 6.08 23.92
N GLU A 85 -10.81 5.82 22.64
CA GLU A 85 -12.01 5.15 22.12
C GLU A 85 -12.18 3.74 22.70
N VAL A 86 -11.10 2.98 22.81
CA VAL A 86 -11.12 1.65 23.43
C VAL A 86 -11.53 1.74 24.91
N ALA A 87 -10.94 2.68 25.65
CA ALA A 87 -11.28 2.89 27.04
C ALA A 87 -12.76 3.26 27.21
N ASP A 88 -13.27 4.15 26.38
CA ASP A 88 -14.70 4.56 26.40
C ASP A 88 -15.63 3.41 26.04
N THR A 89 -15.24 2.55 25.10
CA THR A 89 -15.99 1.37 24.70
C THR A 89 -16.11 0.35 25.84
N ILE A 90 -15.02 0.16 26.60
CA ILE A 90 -15.02 -0.71 27.79
C ILE A 90 -15.91 -0.11 28.88
N LYS A 91 -15.82 1.19 29.14
CA LYS A 91 -16.63 1.87 30.16
C LYS A 91 -18.13 1.83 29.83
N ALA A 92 -18.47 1.89 28.54
CA ALA A 92 -19.85 1.80 28.09
C ALA A 92 -20.41 0.37 28.15
N GLY A 93 -19.58 -0.62 28.39
CA GLY A 93 -19.97 -2.03 28.44
C GLY A 93 -20.15 -2.69 27.08
N ASP A 94 -19.72 -2.01 26.00
CA ASP A 94 -19.83 -2.54 24.62
C ASP A 94 -18.73 -3.55 24.28
N PHE A 95 -17.67 -3.56 25.06
CA PHE A 95 -16.57 -4.50 24.91
C PHE A 95 -16.11 -4.98 26.31
N GLU A 96 -16.10 -6.29 26.48
CA GLU A 96 -15.67 -6.93 27.72
C GLU A 96 -14.29 -7.58 27.50
N PRO A 97 -13.21 -6.97 28.02
CA PRO A 97 -11.85 -7.49 27.77
C PRO A 97 -11.62 -8.82 28.47
N SER A 98 -11.03 -9.79 27.76
CA SER A 98 -10.55 -11.04 28.34
C SER A 98 -9.19 -10.84 29.02
N GLU A 99 -8.78 -11.80 29.84
CA GLU A 99 -7.43 -11.78 30.45
C GLU A 99 -6.34 -11.79 29.37
N ALA A 100 -6.52 -12.58 28.30
CA ALA A 100 -5.56 -12.64 27.20
C ALA A 100 -5.45 -11.28 26.50
N TRP A 101 -6.58 -10.63 26.21
CA TRP A 101 -6.59 -9.30 25.60
C TRP A 101 -5.87 -8.27 26.49
N ALA A 102 -6.15 -8.31 27.80
CA ALA A 102 -5.51 -7.40 28.75
C ALA A 102 -3.99 -7.59 28.80
N ALA A 103 -3.53 -8.83 28.82
CA ALA A 103 -2.10 -9.15 28.82
C ALA A 103 -1.41 -8.69 27.54
N ASP A 104 -2.01 -8.93 26.39
CA ASP A 104 -1.48 -8.50 25.08
C ASP A 104 -1.41 -6.98 24.98
N THR A 105 -2.44 -6.31 25.46
CA THR A 105 -2.51 -4.85 25.43
C THR A 105 -1.48 -4.22 26.36
N TRP A 106 -1.29 -4.80 27.55
CA TRP A 106 -0.24 -4.37 28.47
C TRP A 106 1.16 -4.53 27.85
N ALA A 107 1.43 -5.67 27.24
CA ALA A 107 2.70 -5.93 26.56
C ALA A 107 2.95 -4.94 25.43
N ALA A 108 1.92 -4.64 24.65
CA ALA A 108 1.99 -3.63 23.58
C ALA A 108 2.29 -2.23 24.14
N GLY A 109 1.68 -1.86 25.25
CA GLY A 109 1.94 -0.59 25.95
C GLY A 109 3.38 -0.49 26.44
N LEU A 110 3.95 -1.56 26.97
CA LEU A 110 5.36 -1.61 27.38
C LEU A 110 6.30 -1.46 26.20
N ALA A 111 6.00 -2.11 25.08
CA ALA A 111 6.78 -1.98 23.85
C ALA A 111 6.76 -0.54 23.31
N LEU A 112 5.60 0.12 23.36
CA LEU A 112 5.46 1.53 22.99
C LEU A 112 6.29 2.44 23.89
N SER A 113 6.23 2.24 25.21
CA SER A 113 7.03 3.01 26.17
C SER A 113 8.52 2.88 25.90
N ALA A 114 9.01 1.67 25.62
CA ALA A 114 10.41 1.42 25.28
C ALA A 114 10.81 2.14 23.98
N GLY A 115 9.95 2.14 22.98
CA GLY A 115 10.18 2.85 21.72
C GLY A 115 10.27 4.36 21.90
N VAL A 116 9.38 4.93 22.68
CA VAL A 116 9.36 6.38 22.98
C VAL A 116 10.59 6.79 23.82
N ALA A 117 11.05 5.94 24.72
CA ALA A 117 12.22 6.21 25.54
C ALA A 117 13.53 6.32 24.74
N LEU A 118 13.56 5.83 23.48
CA LEU A 118 14.72 5.95 22.61
C LEU A 118 14.83 7.33 21.92
N LEU A 119 13.81 8.15 22.06
CA LEU A 119 13.85 9.54 21.54
C LEU A 119 14.79 10.41 22.42
#